data_147dd5d9e6e6e9c6e27344413473f0df
#
_entry.id   147dd5d9e6e6e9c6e27344413473f0df
#
_cell.length_a   1.000
_cell.length_b   1.000
_cell.length_c   1.000
_cell.angle_alpha   90.00
_cell.angle_beta   90.00
_cell.angle_gamma   90.00
#
_symmetry.space_group_name_H-M   'P 1'
#
loop_
_entity.id
_entity.type
_entity.pdbx_description
1 polymer ?
#
loop_
_entity_poly.entity_id
_entity_poly.type
_entity_poly.pdbx_seq_one_letter_code
_entity_poly.pdbx_strand_id
1 'polypeptide(L)'
;MRTNTRCSHDAIIVGAGFSGLYLLWKLRGQGLNVHLFEAGDDVGGTWFWNRYPGARCDVESVDYSFSFDDELQQEWKWKERYPAQPEIFEYLQHVADRFDLRRDISLTTRVRSARYDEDTRTWTVYADGAGVTTQFLIMATGCLSVPQTPNIPGLECFAGRTYHTGDWPKEGVDFSGKRVAVIGTGSSGIQLIPEVAKVAEHLTVLQRTASFSVPALNGPLDPEFEREVKANYPERRRRARASSAGVERGDNEQNALDVPYEDRVKEFDGRWGKGGFALLGAYQDLMLTDEANDTVADYVRDKIRATVEDPDTAESLIPRGYPLGAKRICVDTNYFETYNRGNVTLVDLRKSPLESITPAGARTGDAEYEFDVLCLATGFDAMTGALDRIDITGVGGETLKNKWQHGPTTYLGLGVAGFPNLLLIAGSGSPSVLANMVTAIEQHVEWAAELLGYMSSHGYDTIEPAQEAEDGWVAHVNEMASYTVFPKAASWYMGANIPGKPQIFMPYVGGCVEYEKKCNEVAEKGYSGFVLR
;
A
#
# COMPACT_ATOMS: atom_id res chain seq x y z
N MET A 1 -30.84 -19.10 -2.34
CA MET A 1 -30.77 -17.91 -1.45
C MET A 1 -32.16 -17.34 -1.29
N ARG A 2 -32.59 -17.00 -0.08
CA ARG A 2 -33.78 -16.18 0.11
C ARG A 2 -33.37 -14.75 -0.26
N THR A 3 -33.89 -14.23 -1.37
CA THR A 3 -33.74 -12.80 -1.68
C THR A 3 -34.29 -12.00 -0.50
N ASN A 4 -33.42 -11.28 0.20
CA ASN A 4 -33.83 -10.38 1.25
C ASN A 4 -34.59 -9.23 0.58
N THR A 5 -35.92 -9.26 0.58
CA THR A 5 -36.77 -8.22 -0.06
C THR A 5 -36.62 -6.84 0.58
N ARG A 6 -35.77 -6.70 1.60
CA ARG A 6 -35.51 -5.45 2.34
C ARG A 6 -34.34 -4.62 1.76
N CYS A 7 -33.50 -5.21 0.91
CA CYS A 7 -32.30 -4.55 0.37
C CYS A 7 -32.35 -4.46 -1.16
N SER A 8 -31.74 -3.40 -1.70
CA SER A 8 -31.53 -3.26 -3.14
C SER A 8 -30.46 -4.23 -3.66
N HIS A 9 -29.46 -4.53 -2.81
CA HIS A 9 -28.33 -5.40 -3.10
C HIS A 9 -27.99 -6.28 -1.89
N ASP A 10 -27.44 -7.46 -2.15
CA ASP A 10 -26.90 -8.32 -1.09
C ASP A 10 -25.60 -7.72 -0.53
N ALA A 11 -24.74 -7.18 -1.39
CA ALA A 11 -23.51 -6.50 -1.01
C ALA A 11 -23.24 -5.24 -1.84
N ILE A 12 -22.77 -4.19 -1.17
CA ILE A 12 -22.16 -3.01 -1.79
C ILE A 12 -20.67 -3.04 -1.50
N ILE A 13 -19.87 -2.88 -2.58
CA ILE A 13 -18.42 -2.76 -2.52
C ILE A 13 -18.03 -1.30 -2.78
N VAL A 14 -17.04 -0.77 -2.03
CA VAL A 14 -16.54 0.59 -2.23
C VAL A 14 -15.08 0.54 -2.67
N GLY A 15 -14.83 0.94 -3.93
CA GLY A 15 -13.51 1.00 -4.57
C GLY A 15 -13.28 -0.09 -5.61
N ALA A 16 -12.85 0.31 -6.83
CA ALA A 16 -12.60 -0.56 -7.99
C ALA A 16 -11.11 -0.78 -8.28
N GLY A 17 -10.29 -0.98 -7.24
CA GLY A 17 -8.93 -1.46 -7.35
C GLY A 17 -8.86 -2.99 -7.40
N PHE A 18 -7.66 -3.58 -7.20
CA PHE A 18 -7.48 -5.04 -7.10
C PHE A 18 -8.51 -5.70 -6.18
N SER A 19 -8.71 -5.16 -4.98
CA SER A 19 -9.63 -5.72 -3.99
C SER A 19 -11.07 -5.77 -4.49
N GLY A 20 -11.57 -4.64 -4.98
CA GLY A 20 -12.97 -4.53 -5.39
C GLY A 20 -13.30 -5.34 -6.63
N LEU A 21 -12.40 -5.36 -7.62
CA LEU A 21 -12.60 -6.14 -8.85
C LEU A 21 -12.66 -7.64 -8.57
N TYR A 22 -11.73 -8.16 -7.75
CA TYR A 22 -11.75 -9.58 -7.40
C TYR A 22 -12.95 -9.94 -6.54
N LEU A 23 -13.29 -9.10 -5.57
CA LEU A 23 -14.46 -9.33 -4.72
C LEU A 23 -15.77 -9.33 -5.52
N LEU A 24 -15.93 -8.37 -6.45
CA LEU A 24 -17.09 -8.30 -7.34
C LEU A 24 -17.22 -9.57 -8.18
N TRP A 25 -16.11 -10.01 -8.80
CA TRP A 25 -16.09 -11.27 -9.56
C TRP A 25 -16.47 -12.47 -8.72
N LYS A 26 -15.89 -12.60 -7.53
CA LYS A 26 -16.06 -13.74 -6.62
C LYS A 26 -17.51 -13.83 -6.10
N LEU A 27 -18.04 -12.73 -5.56
CA LEU A 27 -19.39 -12.71 -4.98
C LEU A 27 -20.48 -12.85 -6.04
N ARG A 28 -20.30 -12.22 -7.22
CA ARG A 28 -21.20 -12.44 -8.34
C ARG A 28 -21.21 -13.89 -8.80
N GLY A 29 -20.05 -14.55 -8.81
CA GLY A 29 -19.91 -15.98 -9.11
C GLY A 29 -20.65 -16.89 -8.11
N GLN A 30 -20.87 -16.43 -6.88
CA GLN A 30 -21.71 -17.10 -5.88
C GLN A 30 -23.21 -16.81 -6.04
N GLY A 31 -23.62 -16.00 -7.02
CA GLY A 31 -25.00 -15.63 -7.30
C GLY A 31 -25.56 -14.51 -6.42
N LEU A 32 -24.70 -13.73 -5.77
CA LEU A 32 -25.09 -12.55 -5.00
C LEU A 32 -25.37 -11.37 -5.94
N ASN A 33 -26.39 -10.56 -5.61
CA ASN A 33 -26.65 -9.28 -6.24
C ASN A 33 -25.70 -8.22 -5.64
N VAL A 34 -24.60 -7.96 -6.34
CA VAL A 34 -23.51 -7.08 -5.86
C VAL A 34 -23.43 -5.85 -6.74
N HIS A 35 -23.16 -4.69 -6.13
CA HIS A 35 -22.85 -3.45 -6.84
C HIS A 35 -21.61 -2.81 -6.26
N LEU A 36 -20.81 -2.15 -7.12
CA LEU A 36 -19.56 -1.49 -6.73
C LEU A 36 -19.59 -0.01 -7.06
N PHE A 37 -19.23 0.84 -6.09
CA PHE A 37 -19.03 2.27 -6.29
C PHE A 37 -17.55 2.63 -6.38
N GLU A 38 -17.17 3.39 -7.41
CA GLU A 38 -15.83 3.90 -7.65
C GLU A 38 -15.85 5.42 -7.83
N ALA A 39 -14.98 6.11 -7.10
CA ALA A 39 -14.86 7.57 -7.16
C ALA A 39 -14.17 8.08 -8.44
N GLY A 40 -13.31 7.25 -9.03
CA GLY A 40 -12.64 7.51 -10.31
C GLY A 40 -13.59 7.33 -11.50
N ASP A 41 -13.21 7.86 -12.64
CA ASP A 41 -13.94 7.65 -13.88
C ASP A 41 -13.53 6.38 -14.63
N ASP A 42 -12.65 5.57 -14.01
CA ASP A 42 -12.30 4.22 -14.44
C ASP A 42 -11.88 3.36 -13.24
N VAL A 43 -11.78 2.05 -13.47
CA VAL A 43 -11.22 1.09 -12.52
C VAL A 43 -9.72 1.30 -12.35
N GLY A 44 -9.09 0.66 -11.35
CA GLY A 44 -7.63 0.66 -11.21
C GLY A 44 -7.11 1.05 -9.83
N GLY A 45 -7.92 1.71 -9.00
CA GLY A 45 -7.53 2.09 -7.63
C GLY A 45 -6.20 2.85 -7.59
N THR A 46 -5.20 2.35 -6.86
CA THR A 46 -3.85 2.95 -6.78
C THR A 46 -3.27 3.30 -8.16
N TRP A 47 -3.45 2.45 -9.15
CA TRP A 47 -2.88 2.61 -10.49
C TRP A 47 -3.71 3.53 -11.39
N PHE A 48 -4.91 3.84 -11.01
CA PHE A 48 -5.70 4.92 -11.62
C PHE A 48 -5.25 6.30 -11.12
N TRP A 49 -4.93 6.46 -9.81
CA TRP A 49 -4.62 7.75 -9.22
C TRP A 49 -3.14 8.14 -9.30
N ASN A 50 -2.22 7.18 -9.17
CA ASN A 50 -0.77 7.41 -9.10
C ASN A 50 -0.11 7.32 -10.48
N ARG A 51 -0.27 8.36 -11.30
CA ARG A 51 0.19 8.42 -12.71
C ARG A 51 1.46 9.23 -12.90
N TYR A 52 2.15 9.58 -11.82
CA TYR A 52 3.39 10.36 -11.91
C TYR A 52 4.47 9.61 -12.71
N PRO A 53 5.38 10.32 -13.40
CA PRO A 53 6.46 9.68 -14.15
C PRO A 53 7.31 8.76 -13.27
N GLY A 54 7.58 7.56 -13.76
CA GLY A 54 8.33 6.55 -13.02
C GLY A 54 7.51 5.71 -12.04
N ALA A 55 6.22 6.00 -11.85
CA ALA A 55 5.35 5.20 -10.97
C ALA A 55 5.35 3.73 -11.37
N ARG A 56 5.71 2.84 -10.43
CA ARG A 56 5.80 1.39 -10.65
C ARG A 56 5.62 0.60 -9.38
N CYS A 57 5.29 -0.67 -9.53
CA CYS A 57 5.25 -1.61 -8.42
C CYS A 57 6.66 -1.96 -7.95
N ASP A 58 6.81 -2.24 -6.67
CA ASP A 58 8.04 -2.74 -6.04
C ASP A 58 8.02 -4.27 -5.82
N VAL A 59 7.01 -4.95 -6.37
CA VAL A 59 6.91 -6.41 -6.51
C VAL A 59 7.04 -6.77 -7.98
N GLU A 60 7.68 -7.91 -8.27
CA GLU A 60 7.84 -8.39 -9.65
C GLU A 60 6.48 -8.59 -10.34
N SER A 61 6.41 -8.26 -11.62
CA SER A 61 5.18 -8.26 -12.42
C SER A 61 4.42 -9.59 -12.37
N VAL A 62 5.14 -10.69 -12.47
CA VAL A 62 4.58 -12.05 -12.45
C VAL A 62 3.92 -12.42 -11.12
N ASP A 63 4.30 -11.77 -10.02
CA ASP A 63 3.72 -11.97 -8.70
C ASP A 63 2.67 -10.90 -8.35
N TYR A 64 2.72 -9.73 -9.02
CA TYR A 64 1.76 -8.64 -8.82
C TYR A 64 0.58 -8.74 -9.80
N SER A 65 -0.03 -9.91 -9.86
CA SER A 65 -1.18 -10.22 -10.72
C SER A 65 -2.08 -11.24 -10.04
N PHE A 66 -3.34 -11.27 -10.46
CA PHE A 66 -4.32 -12.22 -9.92
C PHE A 66 -3.95 -13.67 -10.22
N SER A 67 -4.29 -14.55 -9.28
CA SER A 67 -4.09 -16.00 -9.38
C SER A 67 -5.40 -16.79 -9.57
N PHE A 68 -6.55 -16.13 -9.53
CA PHE A 68 -7.86 -16.78 -9.49
C PHE A 68 -8.32 -17.37 -10.83
N ASP A 69 -7.66 -17.05 -11.93
CA ASP A 69 -8.02 -17.54 -13.27
C ASP A 69 -6.76 -17.91 -14.06
N ASP A 70 -6.66 -19.19 -14.42
CA ASP A 70 -5.47 -19.74 -15.09
C ASP A 70 -5.31 -19.18 -16.52
N GLU A 71 -6.41 -18.95 -17.23
CA GLU A 71 -6.35 -18.40 -18.58
C GLU A 71 -5.84 -16.96 -18.57
N LEU A 72 -6.31 -16.14 -17.63
CA LEU A 72 -5.82 -14.78 -17.44
C LEU A 72 -4.31 -14.76 -17.18
N GLN A 73 -3.80 -15.65 -16.32
CA GLN A 73 -2.38 -15.76 -16.04
C GLN A 73 -1.56 -16.16 -17.28
N GLN A 74 -2.11 -16.98 -18.18
CA GLN A 74 -1.44 -17.41 -19.40
C GLN A 74 -1.49 -16.37 -20.51
N GLU A 75 -2.59 -15.64 -20.69
CA GLU A 75 -2.76 -14.70 -21.79
C GLU A 75 -2.07 -13.37 -21.57
N TRP A 76 -2.05 -12.86 -20.32
CA TRP A 76 -1.42 -11.58 -20.03
C TRP A 76 0.10 -11.69 -20.14
N LYS A 77 0.73 -10.68 -20.78
CA LYS A 77 2.18 -10.60 -20.96
C LYS A 77 2.69 -9.31 -20.36
N TRP A 78 3.56 -9.47 -19.36
CA TRP A 78 4.24 -8.34 -18.74
C TRP A 78 5.44 -7.89 -19.58
N LYS A 79 5.65 -6.58 -19.68
CA LYS A 79 6.75 -5.97 -20.47
C LYS A 79 8.04 -5.89 -19.68
N GLU A 80 7.93 -5.59 -18.37
CA GLU A 80 9.08 -5.36 -17.50
C GLU A 80 9.03 -6.25 -16.25
N ARG A 81 10.20 -6.47 -15.65
CA ARG A 81 10.32 -7.21 -14.38
C ARG A 81 9.50 -6.55 -13.26
N TYR A 82 9.63 -5.22 -13.10
CA TYR A 82 8.81 -4.44 -12.18
C TYR A 82 7.85 -3.58 -13.00
N PRO A 83 6.55 -3.88 -12.98
CA PRO A 83 5.61 -3.29 -13.92
C PRO A 83 5.38 -1.81 -13.62
N ALA A 84 5.38 -1.00 -14.66
CA ALA A 84 5.05 0.41 -14.58
C ALA A 84 3.55 0.64 -14.42
N GLN A 85 3.17 1.81 -13.89
CA GLN A 85 1.79 2.21 -13.67
C GLN A 85 0.88 2.03 -14.90
N PRO A 86 1.26 2.44 -16.12
CA PRO A 86 0.37 2.31 -17.27
C PRO A 86 0.02 0.84 -17.58
N GLU A 87 0.98 -0.06 -17.42
CA GLU A 87 0.79 -1.48 -17.69
C GLU A 87 -0.10 -2.15 -16.64
N ILE A 88 0.07 -1.81 -15.35
CA ILE A 88 -0.80 -2.33 -14.29
C ILE A 88 -2.22 -1.79 -14.45
N PHE A 89 -2.35 -0.53 -14.85
CA PHE A 89 -3.65 0.07 -15.13
C PHE A 89 -4.35 -0.63 -16.30
N GLU A 90 -3.64 -0.88 -17.41
CA GLU A 90 -4.11 -1.64 -18.56
C GLU A 90 -4.54 -3.07 -18.15
N TYR A 91 -3.75 -3.73 -17.29
CA TYR A 91 -4.08 -5.04 -16.74
C TYR A 91 -5.41 -5.04 -15.98
N LEU A 92 -5.65 -4.05 -15.11
CA LEU A 92 -6.89 -3.98 -14.33
C LEU A 92 -8.10 -3.64 -15.21
N GLN A 93 -7.92 -2.81 -16.24
CA GLN A 93 -8.95 -2.57 -17.25
C GLN A 93 -9.27 -3.86 -18.02
N HIS A 94 -8.23 -4.60 -18.45
CA HIS A 94 -8.40 -5.89 -19.11
C HIS A 94 -9.19 -6.88 -18.25
N VAL A 95 -8.86 -6.97 -16.94
CA VAL A 95 -9.60 -7.82 -15.99
C VAL A 95 -11.07 -7.41 -15.89
N ALA A 96 -11.34 -6.11 -15.77
CA ALA A 96 -12.71 -5.62 -15.68
C ALA A 96 -13.54 -5.92 -16.94
N ASP A 97 -12.93 -5.81 -18.12
CA ASP A 97 -13.55 -6.08 -19.41
C ASP A 97 -13.72 -7.59 -19.66
N ARG A 98 -12.65 -8.39 -19.42
CA ARG A 98 -12.66 -9.84 -19.63
C ARG A 98 -13.76 -10.56 -18.84
N PHE A 99 -13.97 -10.13 -17.60
CA PHE A 99 -14.98 -10.74 -16.72
C PHE A 99 -16.31 -9.97 -16.69
N ASP A 100 -16.53 -9.01 -17.62
CA ASP A 100 -17.74 -8.20 -17.70
C ASP A 100 -18.15 -7.62 -16.34
N LEU A 101 -17.16 -7.01 -15.64
CA LEU A 101 -17.40 -6.44 -14.31
C LEU A 101 -18.00 -5.04 -14.37
N ARG A 102 -17.71 -4.27 -15.45
CA ARG A 102 -18.12 -2.87 -15.58
C ARG A 102 -19.61 -2.64 -15.47
N ARG A 103 -20.44 -3.60 -15.86
CA ARG A 103 -21.90 -3.50 -15.78
C ARG A 103 -22.44 -3.35 -14.36
N ASP A 104 -21.68 -3.85 -13.37
CA ASP A 104 -22.04 -3.80 -11.95
C ASP A 104 -21.24 -2.72 -11.19
N ILE A 105 -20.55 -1.81 -11.90
CA ILE A 105 -19.73 -0.72 -11.35
C ILE A 105 -20.34 0.63 -11.72
N SER A 106 -20.58 1.47 -10.73
CA SER A 106 -20.85 2.90 -10.93
C SER A 106 -19.55 3.69 -10.75
N LEU A 107 -19.02 4.18 -11.87
CA LEU A 107 -17.87 5.07 -11.92
C LEU A 107 -18.25 6.51 -11.58
N THR A 108 -17.25 7.34 -11.25
CA THR A 108 -17.42 8.76 -10.87
C THR A 108 -18.43 8.93 -9.73
N THR A 109 -18.55 7.92 -8.88
CA THR A 109 -19.56 7.82 -7.82
C THR A 109 -18.87 7.66 -6.46
N ARG A 110 -18.79 8.75 -5.70
CA ARG A 110 -18.10 8.77 -4.41
C ARG A 110 -19.06 8.49 -3.27
N VAL A 111 -18.82 7.42 -2.51
CA VAL A 111 -19.49 7.16 -1.25
C VAL A 111 -19.05 8.20 -0.22
N ARG A 112 -20.03 8.88 0.40
CA ARG A 112 -19.83 9.93 1.40
C ARG A 112 -20.20 9.50 2.81
N SER A 113 -21.21 8.64 2.93
CA SER A 113 -21.61 8.10 4.22
C SER A 113 -22.27 6.73 4.07
N ALA A 114 -22.30 6.00 5.19
CA ALA A 114 -23.04 4.75 5.30
C ALA A 114 -23.60 4.64 6.72
N ARG A 115 -24.85 4.23 6.87
CA ARG A 115 -25.54 4.11 8.16
C ARG A 115 -26.14 2.74 8.31
N TYR A 116 -25.87 2.12 9.44
CA TYR A 116 -26.49 0.87 9.83
C TYR A 116 -27.84 1.13 10.46
N ASP A 117 -28.85 0.40 10.03
CA ASP A 117 -30.21 0.38 10.61
C ASP A 117 -30.38 -0.90 11.42
N GLU A 118 -30.53 -0.74 12.74
CA GLU A 118 -30.63 -1.88 13.67
C GLU A 118 -31.95 -2.64 13.55
N ASP A 119 -33.03 -1.97 13.15
CA ASP A 119 -34.36 -2.58 13.02
C ASP A 119 -34.41 -3.48 11.78
N THR A 120 -33.85 -3.02 10.67
CA THR A 120 -33.81 -3.77 9.40
C THR A 120 -32.56 -4.63 9.27
N ARG A 121 -31.53 -4.38 10.08
CA ARG A 121 -30.19 -5.02 10.03
C ARG A 121 -29.50 -4.83 8.69
N THR A 122 -29.62 -3.62 8.12
CA THR A 122 -29.09 -3.29 6.79
C THR A 122 -28.31 -1.98 6.83
N TRP A 123 -27.42 -1.82 5.86
CA TRP A 123 -26.74 -0.57 5.61
C TRP A 123 -27.51 0.26 4.57
N THR A 124 -27.58 1.58 4.79
CA THR A 124 -27.91 2.54 3.74
C THR A 124 -26.64 3.28 3.37
N VAL A 125 -26.16 3.09 2.14
CA VAL A 125 -24.95 3.70 1.59
C VAL A 125 -25.34 4.90 0.75
N TYR A 126 -24.79 6.07 1.02
CA TYR A 126 -25.06 7.31 0.31
C TYR A 126 -23.89 7.64 -0.62
N ALA A 127 -24.19 7.59 -1.93
CA ALA A 127 -23.29 7.98 -3.00
C ALA A 127 -23.99 9.05 -3.84
N ASP A 128 -23.36 10.20 -3.99
CA ASP A 128 -23.88 11.35 -4.78
C ASP A 128 -25.36 11.71 -4.49
N GLY A 129 -25.77 11.59 -3.23
CA GLY A 129 -27.08 12.01 -2.71
C GLY A 129 -28.17 10.93 -2.71
N ALA A 130 -28.02 9.82 -3.41
CA ALA A 130 -28.97 8.71 -3.37
C ALA A 130 -28.54 7.65 -2.33
N GLY A 131 -29.49 7.19 -1.51
CA GLY A 131 -29.29 6.09 -0.58
C GLY A 131 -29.59 4.74 -1.22
N VAL A 132 -28.65 3.79 -1.12
CA VAL A 132 -28.80 2.41 -1.59
C VAL A 132 -28.70 1.48 -0.40
N THR A 133 -29.68 0.55 -0.25
CA THR A 133 -29.72 -0.38 0.87
C THR A 133 -29.01 -1.69 0.53
N THR A 134 -28.25 -2.21 1.48
CA THR A 134 -27.50 -3.46 1.32
C THR A 134 -27.41 -4.22 2.65
N GLN A 135 -27.29 -5.55 2.58
CA GLN A 135 -27.03 -6.36 3.76
C GLN A 135 -25.57 -6.25 4.18
N PHE A 136 -24.64 -6.34 3.25
CA PHE A 136 -23.19 -6.25 3.51
C PHE A 136 -22.59 -4.99 2.89
N LEU A 137 -21.80 -4.27 3.68
CA LEU A 137 -20.97 -3.16 3.21
C LEU A 137 -19.50 -3.60 3.26
N ILE A 138 -18.83 -3.59 2.10
CA ILE A 138 -17.45 -4.08 2.00
C ILE A 138 -16.54 -2.98 1.49
N MET A 139 -15.59 -2.57 2.34
CA MET A 139 -14.68 -1.48 2.06
C MET A 139 -13.42 -2.02 1.38
N ALA A 140 -13.33 -1.82 0.08
CA ALA A 140 -12.18 -2.14 -0.78
C ALA A 140 -11.41 -0.86 -1.17
N THR A 141 -11.37 0.12 -0.26
CA THR A 141 -10.89 1.50 -0.50
C THR A 141 -9.38 1.62 -0.58
N GLY A 142 -8.65 0.54 -0.29
CA GLY A 142 -7.19 0.54 -0.24
C GLY A 142 -6.63 1.32 0.96
N CYS A 143 -5.34 1.17 1.20
CA CYS A 143 -4.63 1.76 2.34
C CYS A 143 -3.77 2.97 1.99
N LEU A 144 -3.63 3.34 0.71
CA LEU A 144 -2.83 4.47 0.20
C LEU A 144 -3.64 5.28 -0.82
N SER A 145 -4.86 5.71 -0.44
CA SER A 145 -5.82 6.32 -1.38
C SER A 145 -6.05 7.81 -1.14
N VAL A 146 -5.51 8.37 -0.06
CA VAL A 146 -5.74 9.77 0.34
C VAL A 146 -4.39 10.50 0.35
N PRO A 147 -4.12 11.37 -0.64
CA PRO A 147 -2.91 12.17 -0.68
C PRO A 147 -2.77 13.08 0.55
N GLN A 148 -1.54 13.19 1.07
CA GLN A 148 -1.22 14.07 2.20
C GLN A 148 -0.56 15.34 1.71
N THR A 149 -1.30 16.43 1.64
CA THR A 149 -0.75 17.77 1.39
C THR A 149 -0.10 18.28 2.68
N PRO A 150 1.19 18.63 2.65
CA PRO A 150 1.88 19.10 3.84
C PRO A 150 1.43 20.52 4.20
N ASN A 151 1.40 20.82 5.50
CA ASN A 151 1.18 22.19 5.99
C ASN A 151 2.52 22.95 5.96
N ILE A 152 2.86 23.51 4.81
CA ILE A 152 4.06 24.35 4.63
C ILE A 152 3.62 25.80 4.48
N PRO A 153 4.15 26.75 5.30
CA PRO A 153 3.80 28.16 5.18
C PRO A 153 4.00 28.68 3.75
N GLY A 154 3.01 29.37 3.20
CA GLY A 154 3.09 29.99 1.87
C GLY A 154 2.88 29.03 0.69
N LEU A 155 2.55 27.75 0.90
CA LEU A 155 2.33 26.82 -0.19
C LEU A 155 1.26 27.31 -1.18
N GLU A 156 0.25 27.99 -0.67
CA GLU A 156 -0.85 28.60 -1.42
C GLU A 156 -0.43 29.84 -2.23
N CYS A 157 0.72 30.43 -1.90
CA CYS A 157 1.24 31.64 -2.56
C CYS A 157 2.11 31.34 -3.79
N PHE A 158 2.44 30.05 -4.03
CA PHE A 158 3.29 29.67 -5.15
C PHE A 158 2.65 30.05 -6.49
N ALA A 159 3.35 30.85 -7.30
CA ALA A 159 2.84 31.32 -8.58
C ALA A 159 2.93 30.28 -9.70
N GLY A 160 3.78 29.28 -9.54
CA GLY A 160 3.92 28.16 -10.47
C GLY A 160 2.84 27.09 -10.28
N ARG A 161 3.04 25.92 -10.87
CA ARG A 161 2.12 24.79 -10.74
C ARG A 161 2.57 23.82 -9.68
N THR A 162 1.64 23.40 -8.83
CA THR A 162 1.87 22.37 -7.81
C THR A 162 1.14 21.09 -8.21
N TYR A 163 1.84 19.95 -8.13
CA TYR A 163 1.30 18.61 -8.39
C TYR A 163 1.56 17.70 -7.20
N HIS A 164 0.64 16.79 -6.91
CA HIS A 164 0.83 15.75 -5.89
C HIS A 164 0.91 14.36 -6.55
N THR A 165 1.88 13.52 -6.15
CA THR A 165 2.06 12.19 -6.73
C THR A 165 0.83 11.29 -6.62
N GLY A 166 0.00 11.45 -5.58
CA GLY A 166 -1.23 10.70 -5.36
C GLY A 166 -2.47 11.26 -6.05
N ASP A 167 -2.34 12.38 -6.78
CA ASP A 167 -3.41 13.02 -7.55
C ASP A 167 -2.81 13.66 -8.81
N TRP A 168 -2.28 12.83 -9.68
CA TRP A 168 -1.55 13.28 -10.86
C TRP A 168 -2.47 13.50 -12.05
N PRO A 169 -2.30 14.60 -12.83
CA PRO A 169 -3.16 14.88 -13.98
C PRO A 169 -3.04 13.79 -15.05
N LYS A 170 -4.18 13.45 -15.65
CA LYS A 170 -4.28 12.37 -16.66
C LYS A 170 -3.51 12.67 -17.94
N GLU A 171 -3.46 13.93 -18.33
CA GLU A 171 -2.72 14.44 -19.49
C GLU A 171 -1.20 14.43 -19.28
N GLY A 172 -0.75 14.12 -18.05
CA GLY A 172 0.67 14.19 -17.69
C GLY A 172 1.15 15.63 -17.46
N VAL A 173 2.44 15.76 -17.19
CA VAL A 173 3.12 17.06 -16.95
C VAL A 173 4.38 17.12 -17.80
N ASP A 174 4.53 18.17 -18.58
CA ASP A 174 5.77 18.46 -19.33
C ASP A 174 6.73 19.27 -18.47
N PHE A 175 7.88 18.68 -18.14
CA PHE A 175 8.97 19.30 -17.38
C PHE A 175 10.09 19.84 -18.26
N SER A 176 10.00 19.73 -19.58
CA SER A 176 11.07 20.13 -20.51
C SER A 176 11.42 21.61 -20.35
N GLY A 177 12.72 21.89 -20.07
CA GLY A 177 13.23 23.24 -19.86
C GLY A 177 12.63 23.96 -18.65
N LYS A 178 12.08 23.25 -17.67
CA LYS A 178 11.56 23.81 -16.41
C LYS A 178 12.53 23.59 -15.28
N ARG A 179 12.57 24.56 -14.35
CA ARG A 179 13.14 24.35 -13.03
C ARG A 179 12.07 23.67 -12.16
N VAL A 180 12.39 22.52 -11.63
CA VAL A 180 11.43 21.69 -10.90
C VAL A 180 11.91 21.48 -9.48
N ALA A 181 11.01 21.57 -8.50
CA ALA A 181 11.29 21.11 -7.14
C ALA A 181 10.47 19.87 -6.80
N VAL A 182 11.08 18.93 -6.08
CA VAL A 182 10.39 17.75 -5.51
C VAL A 182 10.55 17.77 -3.99
N ILE A 183 9.44 17.78 -3.26
CA ILE A 183 9.45 17.63 -1.80
C ILE A 183 9.11 16.18 -1.45
N GLY A 184 10.04 15.50 -0.81
CA GLY A 184 9.90 14.12 -0.33
C GLY A 184 10.72 13.11 -1.12
N THR A 185 11.34 12.19 -0.37
CA THR A 185 12.23 11.12 -0.86
C THR A 185 11.80 9.73 -0.33
N GLY A 186 10.50 9.50 -0.17
CA GLY A 186 9.93 8.17 -0.04
C GLY A 186 9.74 7.50 -1.39
N SER A 187 9.05 6.35 -1.46
CA SER A 187 8.91 5.54 -2.68
C SER A 187 8.48 6.36 -3.91
N SER A 188 7.47 7.24 -3.78
CA SER A 188 7.03 8.07 -4.91
C SER A 188 8.08 9.08 -5.35
N GLY A 189 8.78 9.73 -4.41
CA GLY A 189 9.86 10.69 -4.71
C GLY A 189 11.03 10.01 -5.40
N ILE A 190 11.46 8.86 -4.87
CA ILE A 190 12.58 8.07 -5.44
C ILE A 190 12.30 7.63 -6.88
N GLN A 191 11.04 7.35 -7.21
CA GLN A 191 10.63 6.99 -8.57
C GLN A 191 10.50 8.21 -9.50
N LEU A 192 9.96 9.33 -8.98
CA LEU A 192 9.74 10.55 -9.77
C LEU A 192 11.05 11.29 -10.11
N ILE A 193 11.95 11.41 -9.13
CA ILE A 193 13.19 12.20 -9.22
C ILE A 193 14.04 11.82 -10.44
N PRO A 194 14.35 10.53 -10.71
CA PRO A 194 15.14 10.15 -11.88
C PRO A 194 14.48 10.54 -13.21
N GLU A 195 13.15 10.43 -13.30
CA GLU A 195 12.43 10.74 -14.54
C GLU A 195 12.39 12.26 -14.82
N VAL A 196 12.15 13.06 -13.79
CA VAL A 196 12.17 14.53 -13.91
C VAL A 196 13.59 15.02 -14.26
N ALA A 197 14.62 14.45 -13.63
CA ALA A 197 16.02 14.84 -13.88
C ALA A 197 16.48 14.64 -15.33
N LYS A 198 15.83 13.74 -16.09
CA LYS A 198 16.16 13.49 -17.50
C LYS A 198 15.78 14.65 -18.41
N VAL A 199 14.73 15.41 -18.08
CA VAL A 199 14.08 16.38 -18.97
C VAL A 199 14.02 17.81 -18.41
N ALA A 200 14.10 17.98 -17.08
CA ALA A 200 14.10 19.30 -16.44
C ALA A 200 15.39 20.07 -16.75
N GLU A 201 15.29 21.39 -16.87
CA GLU A 201 16.47 22.28 -16.90
C GLU A 201 17.28 22.14 -15.62
N HIS A 202 16.59 22.18 -14.48
CA HIS A 202 17.18 21.97 -13.15
C HIS A 202 16.18 21.31 -12.21
N LEU A 203 16.65 20.37 -11.41
CA LEU A 203 15.87 19.68 -10.38
C LEU A 203 16.42 19.99 -9.00
N THR A 204 15.58 20.55 -8.12
CA THR A 204 15.87 20.75 -6.70
C THR A 204 15.10 19.71 -5.87
N VAL A 205 15.82 18.86 -5.15
CA VAL A 205 15.22 17.86 -4.26
C VAL A 205 15.28 18.36 -2.82
N LEU A 206 14.12 18.60 -2.24
CA LEU A 206 13.96 19.06 -0.86
C LEU A 206 13.72 17.85 0.05
N GLN A 207 14.79 17.36 0.71
CA GLN A 207 14.79 16.15 1.51
C GLN A 207 14.77 16.43 3.01
N ARG A 208 13.72 16.00 3.70
CA ARG A 208 13.67 16.01 5.18
C ARG A 208 14.34 14.78 5.79
N THR A 209 14.08 13.60 5.24
CA THR A 209 14.57 12.32 5.76
C THR A 209 15.01 11.47 4.59
N ALA A 210 16.27 11.06 4.57
CA ALA A 210 16.77 10.09 3.60
C ALA A 210 16.08 8.72 3.80
N SER A 211 15.84 8.00 2.73
CA SER A 211 15.20 6.67 2.77
C SER A 211 16.18 5.58 2.36
N PHE A 212 16.10 4.41 3.02
CA PHE A 212 16.79 3.23 2.52
C PHE A 212 16.18 2.80 1.19
N SER A 213 17.03 2.52 0.23
CA SER A 213 16.63 2.03 -1.09
C SER A 213 17.53 0.89 -1.55
N VAL A 214 16.97 -0.01 -2.31
CA VAL A 214 17.65 -1.15 -2.95
C VAL A 214 17.44 -1.08 -4.46
N PRO A 215 18.38 -1.54 -5.28
CA PRO A 215 18.23 -1.46 -6.72
C PRO A 215 17.12 -2.40 -7.21
N ALA A 216 16.27 -1.92 -8.09
CA ALA A 216 15.28 -2.74 -8.79
C ALA A 216 15.95 -3.73 -9.74
N LEU A 217 17.04 -3.32 -10.37
CA LEU A 217 17.63 -3.99 -11.53
C LEU A 217 16.53 -4.28 -12.58
N ASN A 218 15.67 -3.26 -12.79
CA ASN A 218 14.54 -3.37 -13.69
C ASN A 218 15.00 -3.38 -15.16
N GLY A 219 14.24 -4.08 -15.98
CA GLY A 219 14.44 -4.17 -17.41
C GLY A 219 13.32 -4.96 -18.07
N PRO A 220 13.39 -5.16 -19.39
CA PRO A 220 12.45 -6.01 -20.10
C PRO A 220 12.36 -7.39 -19.43
N LEU A 221 11.15 -7.92 -19.30
CA LEU A 221 10.96 -9.26 -18.77
C LEU A 221 11.60 -10.28 -19.73
N ASP A 222 12.48 -11.13 -19.19
CA ASP A 222 13.14 -12.18 -19.98
C ASP A 222 12.07 -13.17 -20.51
N PRO A 223 11.98 -13.37 -21.83
CA PRO A 223 11.00 -14.28 -22.42
C PRO A 223 11.17 -15.76 -21.99
N GLU A 224 12.38 -16.18 -21.62
CA GLU A 224 12.61 -17.52 -21.10
C GLU A 224 12.10 -17.66 -19.68
N PHE A 225 12.39 -16.68 -18.83
CA PHE A 225 11.84 -16.59 -17.48
C PHE A 225 10.30 -16.50 -17.51
N GLU A 226 9.70 -15.69 -18.41
CA GLU A 226 8.23 -15.62 -18.56
C GLU A 226 7.64 -17.00 -18.90
N ARG A 227 8.26 -17.73 -19.83
CA ARG A 227 7.80 -19.08 -20.21
C ARG A 227 7.89 -20.07 -19.06
N GLU A 228 8.99 -20.02 -18.30
CA GLU A 228 9.20 -20.87 -17.12
C GLU A 228 8.14 -20.58 -16.04
N VAL A 229 7.92 -19.30 -15.73
CA VAL A 229 6.91 -18.88 -14.76
C VAL A 229 5.53 -19.34 -15.18
N LYS A 230 5.13 -19.10 -16.44
CA LYS A 230 3.81 -19.49 -16.95
C LYS A 230 3.59 -21.01 -16.92
N ALA A 231 4.63 -21.79 -17.20
CA ALA A 231 4.56 -23.24 -17.09
C ALA A 231 4.40 -23.74 -15.64
N ASN A 232 4.78 -22.93 -14.64
CA ASN A 232 4.85 -23.32 -13.24
C ASN A 232 4.04 -22.38 -12.31
N TYR A 233 3.11 -21.59 -12.82
CA TYR A 233 2.33 -20.64 -11.99
C TYR A 233 1.69 -21.28 -10.76
N PRO A 234 1.02 -22.43 -10.82
CA PRO A 234 0.39 -23.03 -9.64
C PRO A 234 1.38 -23.25 -8.50
N GLU A 235 2.58 -23.77 -8.82
CA GLU A 235 3.63 -24.01 -7.82
C GLU A 235 4.25 -22.70 -7.32
N ARG A 236 4.47 -21.72 -8.19
CA ARG A 236 4.96 -20.38 -7.80
C ARG A 236 3.98 -19.70 -6.83
N ARG A 237 2.67 -19.72 -7.14
CA ARG A 237 1.62 -19.14 -6.28
C ARG A 237 1.54 -19.87 -4.93
N ARG A 238 1.67 -21.20 -4.93
CA ARG A 238 1.71 -21.99 -3.70
C ARG A 238 2.91 -21.59 -2.83
N ARG A 239 4.12 -21.43 -3.42
CA ARG A 239 5.32 -20.97 -2.69
C ARG A 239 5.18 -19.54 -2.20
N ALA A 240 4.62 -18.64 -2.99
CA ALA A 240 4.36 -17.27 -2.58
C ALA A 240 3.41 -17.22 -1.37
N ARG A 241 2.29 -17.95 -1.39
CA ARG A 241 1.36 -18.05 -0.24
C ARG A 241 2.03 -18.68 0.99
N ALA A 242 2.98 -19.59 0.80
CA ALA A 242 3.76 -20.21 1.88
C ALA A 242 4.92 -19.33 2.41
N SER A 243 5.07 -18.11 1.92
CA SER A 243 6.08 -17.15 2.39
C SER A 243 5.48 -16.08 3.28
N SER A 244 6.28 -15.55 4.21
CA SER A 244 5.84 -14.49 5.14
C SER A 244 5.42 -13.19 4.44
N ALA A 245 6.02 -12.90 3.27
CA ALA A 245 5.79 -11.68 2.50
C ALA A 245 4.82 -11.84 1.31
N GLY A 246 4.25 -13.03 1.10
CA GLY A 246 3.39 -13.28 -0.06
C GLY A 246 4.13 -13.26 -1.40
N VAL A 247 5.46 -13.39 -1.39
CA VAL A 247 6.34 -13.54 -2.55
C VAL A 247 7.49 -14.45 -2.20
N GLU A 248 8.02 -15.17 -3.18
CA GLU A 248 9.19 -16.02 -2.99
C GLU A 248 10.47 -15.17 -2.96
N ARG A 249 11.09 -15.00 -1.79
CA ARG A 249 12.37 -14.27 -1.63
C ARG A 249 13.57 -15.19 -1.45
N GLY A 250 13.34 -16.49 -1.19
CA GLY A 250 14.37 -17.44 -0.81
C GLY A 250 14.96 -17.07 0.56
N ASP A 251 14.13 -16.93 1.58
CA ASP A 251 14.53 -16.51 2.92
C ASP A 251 15.54 -17.48 3.52
N ASN A 252 16.59 -16.94 4.16
CA ASN A 252 17.64 -17.68 4.86
C ASN A 252 17.27 -17.80 6.35
N GLU A 253 17.36 -19.00 6.89
CA GLU A 253 17.01 -19.31 8.29
C GLU A 253 18.14 -19.02 9.29
N GLN A 254 19.31 -18.59 8.84
CA GLN A 254 20.43 -18.22 9.70
C GLN A 254 20.25 -16.81 10.29
N ASN A 255 20.84 -16.58 11.47
CA ASN A 255 20.98 -15.25 12.02
C ASN A 255 22.20 -14.54 11.45
N ALA A 256 22.11 -13.23 11.25
CA ALA A 256 23.19 -12.45 10.66
C ALA A 256 24.50 -12.47 11.47
N LEU A 257 24.39 -12.45 12.81
CA LEU A 257 25.55 -12.39 13.70
C LEU A 257 26.20 -13.75 13.95
N ASP A 258 25.52 -14.85 13.63
CA ASP A 258 26.07 -16.21 13.72
C ASP A 258 27.02 -16.53 12.55
N VAL A 259 27.05 -15.65 11.53
CA VAL A 259 27.83 -15.81 10.31
C VAL A 259 29.04 -14.87 10.32
N PRO A 260 30.26 -15.32 9.94
CA PRO A 260 31.43 -14.45 9.80
C PRO A 260 31.19 -13.27 8.89
N TYR A 261 31.84 -12.14 9.17
CA TYR A 261 31.66 -10.88 8.43
C TYR A 261 31.79 -11.04 6.92
N GLU A 262 32.85 -11.74 6.47
CA GLU A 262 33.13 -11.94 5.04
C GLU A 262 32.02 -12.74 4.32
N ASP A 263 31.50 -13.78 4.96
CA ASP A 263 30.41 -14.60 4.42
C ASP A 263 29.09 -13.82 4.42
N ARG A 264 28.86 -12.97 5.43
CA ARG A 264 27.70 -12.10 5.51
C ARG A 264 27.71 -11.05 4.39
N VAL A 265 28.85 -10.40 4.13
CA VAL A 265 28.99 -9.45 3.01
C VAL A 265 28.76 -10.16 1.68
N LYS A 266 29.28 -11.38 1.50
CA LYS A 266 29.07 -12.17 0.28
C LYS A 266 27.57 -12.50 0.07
N GLU A 267 26.84 -12.84 1.12
CA GLU A 267 25.39 -13.06 1.04
C GLU A 267 24.67 -11.76 0.66
N PHE A 268 25.02 -10.64 1.30
CA PHE A 268 24.43 -9.35 0.93
C PHE A 268 24.73 -8.95 -0.52
N ASP A 269 25.96 -9.16 -1.01
CA ASP A 269 26.31 -8.90 -2.42
C ASP A 269 25.51 -9.79 -3.38
N GLY A 270 25.33 -11.06 -3.05
CA GLY A 270 24.50 -11.98 -3.81
C GLY A 270 23.03 -11.55 -3.88
N ARG A 271 22.48 -11.07 -2.77
CA ARG A 271 21.12 -10.54 -2.67
C ARG A 271 20.96 -9.19 -3.37
N TRP A 272 21.93 -8.29 -3.19
CA TRP A 272 21.97 -7.00 -3.88
C TRP A 272 21.98 -7.19 -5.40
N GLY A 273 22.75 -8.15 -5.89
CA GLY A 273 22.80 -8.51 -7.31
C GLY A 273 21.51 -9.16 -7.87
N LYS A 274 20.58 -9.61 -6.99
CA LYS A 274 19.23 -10.03 -7.41
C LYS A 274 18.26 -8.84 -7.49
N GLY A 275 18.51 -7.79 -6.72
CA GLY A 275 17.67 -6.61 -6.63
C GLY A 275 16.36 -6.81 -5.85
N GLY A 276 15.54 -5.76 -5.80
CA GLY A 276 14.26 -5.76 -5.10
C GLY A 276 14.38 -6.13 -3.62
N PHE A 277 13.38 -6.77 -3.06
CA PHE A 277 13.35 -7.14 -1.64
C PHE A 277 14.20 -8.38 -1.29
N ALA A 278 14.99 -8.92 -2.22
CA ALA A 278 15.83 -10.09 -1.95
C ALA A 278 16.77 -9.87 -0.75
N LEU A 279 17.28 -8.65 -0.55
CA LEU A 279 18.16 -8.30 0.57
C LEU A 279 17.53 -8.55 1.95
N LEU A 280 16.22 -8.35 2.09
CA LEU A 280 15.49 -8.60 3.34
C LEU A 280 15.41 -10.08 3.73
N GLY A 281 15.58 -10.98 2.77
CA GLY A 281 15.62 -12.41 3.00
C GLY A 281 17.03 -12.97 3.28
N ALA A 282 18.04 -12.10 3.41
CA ALA A 282 19.43 -12.55 3.61
C ALA A 282 19.65 -13.25 4.96
N TYR A 283 18.94 -12.83 6.01
CA TYR A 283 18.96 -13.45 7.33
C TYR A 283 17.61 -13.24 8.03
N GLN A 284 17.22 -14.21 8.88
CA GLN A 284 15.90 -14.22 9.51
C GLN A 284 15.71 -13.14 10.61
N ASP A 285 16.79 -12.65 11.20
CA ASP A 285 16.79 -11.74 12.35
C ASP A 285 16.98 -10.26 11.99
N LEU A 286 17.13 -9.92 10.70
CA LEU A 286 17.37 -8.54 10.24
C LEU A 286 16.30 -7.54 10.69
N MET A 287 15.07 -7.99 10.88
CA MET A 287 13.95 -7.15 11.32
C MET A 287 13.61 -7.31 12.80
N LEU A 288 14.38 -8.13 13.54
CA LEU A 288 14.10 -8.49 14.93
C LEU A 288 15.00 -7.75 15.93
N THR A 289 16.28 -7.58 15.61
CA THR A 289 17.27 -6.95 16.52
C THR A 289 17.98 -5.77 15.86
N ASP A 290 18.41 -4.80 16.66
CA ASP A 290 19.16 -3.64 16.16
C ASP A 290 20.51 -4.07 15.61
N GLU A 291 21.19 -4.97 16.33
CA GLU A 291 22.53 -5.43 15.99
C GLU A 291 22.56 -6.18 14.65
N ALA A 292 21.57 -7.05 14.38
CA ALA A 292 21.43 -7.71 13.09
C ALA A 292 21.05 -6.70 11.98
N ASN A 293 20.12 -5.80 12.29
CA ASN A 293 19.68 -4.75 11.37
C ASN A 293 20.81 -3.80 10.96
N ASP A 294 21.66 -3.39 11.92
CA ASP A 294 22.79 -2.49 11.64
C ASP A 294 23.75 -3.08 10.61
N THR A 295 23.92 -4.42 10.58
CA THR A 295 24.80 -5.07 9.60
C THR A 295 24.36 -4.84 8.16
N VAL A 296 23.06 -4.95 7.87
CA VAL A 296 22.52 -4.72 6.53
C VAL A 296 22.32 -3.22 6.25
N ALA A 297 22.01 -2.43 7.27
CA ALA A 297 21.88 -0.99 7.15
C ALA A 297 23.23 -0.34 6.78
N ASP A 298 24.34 -0.74 7.41
CA ASP A 298 25.68 -0.27 7.09
C ASP A 298 26.10 -0.70 5.68
N TYR A 299 25.80 -1.93 5.30
CA TYR A 299 26.02 -2.40 3.93
C TYR A 299 25.34 -1.50 2.89
N VAL A 300 24.05 -1.16 3.10
CA VAL A 300 23.33 -0.26 2.18
C VAL A 300 23.92 1.17 2.20
N ARG A 301 24.31 1.68 3.38
CA ARG A 301 24.99 2.98 3.50
C ARG A 301 26.28 3.03 2.71
N ASP A 302 27.07 1.96 2.71
CA ASP A 302 28.31 1.86 1.92
C ASP A 302 28.04 1.80 0.42
N LYS A 303 26.96 1.13 -0.02
CA LYS A 303 26.53 1.17 -1.44
C LYS A 303 26.15 2.60 -1.87
N ILE A 304 25.49 3.38 -1.02
CA ILE A 304 25.15 4.78 -1.32
C ILE A 304 26.46 5.59 -1.49
N ARG A 305 27.44 5.46 -0.58
CA ARG A 305 28.76 6.13 -0.69
C ARG A 305 29.51 5.76 -1.94
N ALA A 306 29.39 4.50 -2.37
CA ALA A 306 30.05 4.02 -3.58
C ALA A 306 29.39 4.53 -4.87
N THR A 307 28.10 4.89 -4.82
CA THR A 307 27.33 5.30 -6.00
C THR A 307 27.35 6.81 -6.22
N VAL A 308 27.28 7.60 -5.15
CA VAL A 308 27.22 9.07 -5.23
C VAL A 308 28.62 9.66 -5.18
N GLU A 309 28.99 10.40 -6.24
CA GLU A 309 30.36 10.90 -6.44
C GLU A 309 30.75 12.03 -5.47
N ASP A 310 29.81 12.94 -5.16
CA ASP A 310 30.03 14.00 -4.19
C ASP A 310 29.84 13.49 -2.76
N PRO A 311 30.90 13.51 -1.90
CA PRO A 311 30.82 12.97 -0.56
C PRO A 311 29.77 13.66 0.34
N ASP A 312 29.58 14.96 0.20
CA ASP A 312 28.63 15.71 1.04
C ASP A 312 27.18 15.38 0.67
N THR A 313 26.92 15.20 -0.61
CA THR A 313 25.64 14.70 -1.13
C THR A 313 25.41 13.26 -0.71
N ALA A 314 26.43 12.38 -0.82
CA ALA A 314 26.36 10.99 -0.36
C ALA A 314 25.95 10.91 1.12
N GLU A 315 26.65 11.66 2.01
CA GLU A 315 26.35 11.68 3.44
C GLU A 315 24.95 12.26 3.75
N SER A 316 24.45 13.18 2.93
CA SER A 316 23.08 13.71 3.06
C SER A 316 22.01 12.72 2.64
N LEU A 317 22.33 11.81 1.70
CA LEU A 317 21.44 10.73 1.23
C LEU A 317 21.48 9.49 2.12
N ILE A 318 22.40 9.39 3.06
CA ILE A 318 22.50 8.24 3.97
C ILE A 318 21.40 8.29 5.03
N PRO A 319 20.56 7.25 5.13
CA PRO A 319 19.54 7.16 6.16
C PRO A 319 20.17 6.97 7.55
N ARG A 320 19.73 7.80 8.51
CA ARG A 320 20.20 7.77 9.90
C ARG A 320 19.04 7.94 10.87
N GLY A 321 19.21 7.42 12.10
CA GLY A 321 18.27 7.61 13.20
C GLY A 321 17.04 6.69 13.15
N TYR A 322 17.05 5.68 12.28
CA TYR A 322 16.03 4.62 12.27
C TYR A 322 16.59 3.35 11.61
N PRO A 323 16.10 2.15 12.02
CA PRO A 323 16.52 0.87 11.44
C PRO A 323 16.07 0.72 9.98
N LEU A 324 16.87 -0.01 9.19
CA LEU A 324 16.48 -0.41 7.83
C LEU A 324 15.16 -1.22 7.89
N GLY A 325 14.21 -0.90 7.05
CA GLY A 325 12.90 -1.57 7.00
C GLY A 325 11.85 -1.02 7.96
N ALA A 326 12.23 -0.31 9.04
CA ALA A 326 11.27 0.33 9.94
C ALA A 326 10.41 1.42 9.26
N LYS A 327 10.92 1.99 8.17
CA LYS A 327 10.13 2.64 7.09
C LYS A 327 10.23 1.75 5.87
N ARG A 328 9.21 1.75 4.99
CA ARG A 328 9.24 0.95 3.77
C ARG A 328 10.55 1.19 3.02
N ILE A 329 11.28 0.11 2.78
CA ILE A 329 12.44 0.15 1.90
C ILE A 329 11.93 0.46 0.49
N CYS A 330 12.56 1.42 -0.15
CA CYS A 330 12.25 1.77 -1.52
C CYS A 330 12.99 0.82 -2.48
N VAL A 331 12.37 0.55 -3.63
CA VAL A 331 13.01 -0.16 -4.74
C VAL A 331 13.18 0.85 -5.86
N ASP A 332 14.44 1.17 -6.20
CA ASP A 332 14.74 2.26 -7.10
C ASP A 332 15.34 1.83 -8.44
N THR A 333 15.25 2.76 -9.38
CA THR A 333 15.92 2.66 -10.67
C THR A 333 16.72 3.95 -10.88
N ASN A 334 18.04 3.88 -10.67
CA ASN A 334 18.99 4.98 -10.83
C ASN A 334 18.72 6.19 -9.92
N TYR A 335 18.16 6.01 -8.72
CA TYR A 335 17.88 7.12 -7.81
C TYR A 335 19.16 7.80 -7.32
N PHE A 336 20.13 7.04 -6.83
CA PHE A 336 21.37 7.58 -6.29
C PHE A 336 22.27 8.13 -7.41
N GLU A 337 22.34 7.47 -8.56
CA GLU A 337 23.07 7.92 -9.74
C GLU A 337 22.55 9.26 -10.28
N THR A 338 21.28 9.56 -10.04
CA THR A 338 20.67 10.83 -10.46
C THR A 338 21.37 12.04 -9.82
N TYR A 339 21.89 11.91 -8.61
CA TYR A 339 22.59 13.00 -7.91
C TYR A 339 24.01 13.29 -8.44
N ASN A 340 24.55 12.45 -9.33
CA ASN A 340 25.79 12.72 -10.05
C ASN A 340 25.57 13.61 -11.28
N ARG A 341 24.32 14.01 -11.58
CA ARG A 341 23.99 14.89 -12.70
C ARG A 341 24.17 16.35 -12.33
N GLY A 342 24.77 17.14 -13.24
CA GLY A 342 25.01 18.58 -13.02
C GLY A 342 23.75 19.44 -12.94
N ASN A 343 22.57 18.90 -13.31
CA ASN A 343 21.29 19.60 -13.22
C ASN A 343 20.44 19.20 -12.01
N VAL A 344 21.01 18.51 -11.00
CA VAL A 344 20.30 18.08 -9.80
C VAL A 344 20.96 18.64 -8.55
N THR A 345 20.18 19.26 -7.69
CA THR A 345 20.61 19.78 -6.38
C THR A 345 19.81 19.12 -5.28
N LEU A 346 20.51 18.52 -4.30
CA LEU A 346 19.92 18.05 -3.06
C LEU A 346 19.97 19.14 -1.99
N VAL A 347 18.83 19.41 -1.37
CA VAL A 347 18.73 20.30 -0.20
C VAL A 347 18.36 19.45 1.01
N ASP A 348 19.28 19.27 1.94
CA ASP A 348 19.05 18.58 3.20
C ASP A 348 18.35 19.51 4.19
N LEU A 349 17.04 19.35 4.33
CA LEU A 349 16.20 20.16 5.23
C LEU A 349 16.48 19.95 6.73
N ARG A 350 17.33 18.99 7.10
CA ARG A 350 17.82 18.87 8.49
C ARG A 350 18.94 19.89 8.75
N LYS A 351 19.72 20.22 7.71
CA LYS A 351 20.81 21.22 7.77
C LYS A 351 20.26 22.63 7.55
N SER A 352 19.36 22.79 6.58
CA SER A 352 18.75 24.05 6.20
C SER A 352 17.21 23.89 6.14
N PRO A 353 16.49 24.06 7.26
CA PRO A 353 15.05 23.82 7.34
C PRO A 353 14.25 24.67 6.35
N LEU A 354 13.23 24.05 5.75
CA LEU A 354 12.27 24.75 4.91
C LEU A 354 11.42 25.69 5.76
N GLU A 355 11.55 27.00 5.53
CA GLU A 355 10.80 28.04 6.25
C GLU A 355 9.44 28.30 5.59
N SER A 356 9.43 28.46 4.27
CA SER A 356 8.21 28.73 3.52
C SER A 356 8.38 28.46 2.03
N ILE A 357 7.25 28.31 1.36
CA ILE A 357 7.12 28.45 -0.08
C ILE A 357 6.88 29.94 -0.37
N THR A 358 7.55 30.45 -1.40
CA THR A 358 7.41 31.82 -1.90
C THR A 358 6.73 31.82 -3.26
N PRO A 359 6.28 32.97 -3.78
CA PRO A 359 5.73 33.01 -5.14
C PRO A 359 6.65 32.46 -6.24
N ALA A 360 7.98 32.54 -6.06
CA ALA A 360 8.97 32.10 -7.04
C ALA A 360 9.61 30.74 -6.71
N GLY A 361 9.37 30.17 -5.50
CA GLY A 361 10.08 28.95 -5.12
C GLY A 361 10.00 28.61 -3.64
N ALA A 362 11.11 28.30 -3.01
CA ALA A 362 11.21 27.94 -1.60
C ALA A 362 12.31 28.72 -0.88
N ARG A 363 12.06 29.11 0.38
CA ARG A 363 13.04 29.69 1.28
C ARG A 363 13.39 28.67 2.36
N THR A 364 14.68 28.47 2.54
CA THR A 364 15.26 27.75 3.67
C THR A 364 16.05 28.67 4.58
N GLY A 365 16.58 28.18 5.70
CA GLY A 365 17.40 28.97 6.61
C GLY A 365 18.62 29.63 5.96
N ASP A 366 19.16 29.05 4.88
CA ASP A 366 20.42 29.50 4.28
C ASP A 366 20.25 30.06 2.86
N ALA A 367 19.17 29.75 2.14
CA ALA A 367 19.04 30.11 0.72
C ALA A 367 17.56 30.19 0.25
N GLU A 368 17.40 30.80 -0.93
CA GLU A 368 16.18 30.77 -1.71
C GLU A 368 16.43 29.93 -2.98
N TYR A 369 15.47 29.08 -3.31
CA TYR A 369 15.50 28.21 -4.48
C TYR A 369 14.33 28.57 -5.38
N GLU A 370 14.61 28.95 -6.61
CA GLU A 370 13.57 29.29 -7.59
C GLU A 370 13.23 28.08 -8.44
N PHE A 371 11.94 27.88 -8.69
CA PHE A 371 11.43 26.83 -9.58
C PHE A 371 10.08 27.22 -10.18
N ASP A 372 9.75 26.60 -11.30
CA ASP A 372 8.53 26.86 -12.07
C ASP A 372 7.43 25.84 -11.75
N VAL A 373 7.84 24.67 -11.24
CA VAL A 373 6.96 23.55 -10.89
C VAL A 373 7.35 22.95 -9.55
N LEU A 374 6.36 22.68 -8.72
CA LEU A 374 6.52 22.01 -7.43
C LEU A 374 5.80 20.65 -7.45
N CYS A 375 6.52 19.57 -7.18
CA CYS A 375 5.96 18.22 -7.02
C CYS A 375 6.00 17.80 -5.55
N LEU A 376 4.85 17.47 -5.00
CA LEU A 376 4.68 16.97 -3.64
C LEU A 376 4.68 15.44 -3.68
N ALA A 377 5.78 14.82 -3.23
CA ALA A 377 5.91 13.39 -2.99
C ALA A 377 5.80 13.10 -1.48
N THR A 378 4.83 13.72 -0.84
CA THR A 378 4.68 13.80 0.62
C THR A 378 3.85 12.66 1.22
N GLY A 379 3.46 11.70 0.38
CA GLY A 379 2.80 10.46 0.78
C GLY A 379 1.30 10.60 1.01
N PHE A 380 0.77 9.72 1.86
CA PHE A 380 -0.66 9.50 2.02
C PHE A 380 -1.06 9.50 3.49
N ASP A 381 -2.31 9.81 3.77
CA ASP A 381 -2.97 9.43 5.01
C ASP A 381 -3.28 7.93 4.94
N ALA A 382 -2.27 7.15 5.35
CA ALA A 382 -2.25 5.71 5.13
C ALA A 382 -3.19 4.95 6.07
N MET A 383 -3.55 3.74 5.65
CA MET A 383 -4.34 2.73 6.34
C MET A 383 -5.81 3.15 6.57
N THR A 384 -6.08 4.18 7.35
CA THR A 384 -7.44 4.60 7.74
C THR A 384 -7.95 5.81 6.97
N GLY A 385 -7.09 6.58 6.31
CA GLY A 385 -7.45 7.88 5.74
C GLY A 385 -8.64 7.85 4.76
N ALA A 386 -8.82 6.78 4.00
CA ALA A 386 -9.98 6.61 3.12
C ALA A 386 -11.27 6.40 3.92
N LEU A 387 -11.23 5.60 4.99
CA LEU A 387 -12.37 5.30 5.86
C LEU A 387 -12.74 6.50 6.73
N ASP A 388 -11.76 7.24 7.22
CA ASP A 388 -11.95 8.46 8.04
C ASP A 388 -12.67 9.59 7.28
N ARG A 389 -12.70 9.51 5.93
CA ARG A 389 -13.38 10.48 5.05
C ARG A 389 -14.79 10.06 4.64
N ILE A 390 -15.23 8.90 5.07
CA ILE A 390 -16.59 8.41 4.89
C ILE A 390 -17.28 8.42 6.26
N ASP A 391 -18.44 9.07 6.36
CA ASP A 391 -19.24 9.08 7.59
C ASP A 391 -19.91 7.71 7.76
N ILE A 392 -19.20 6.74 8.37
CA ILE A 392 -19.69 5.38 8.64
C ILE A 392 -20.23 5.32 10.06
N THR A 393 -21.54 5.12 10.19
CA THR A 393 -22.25 5.08 11.47
C THR A 393 -22.80 3.67 11.71
N GLY A 394 -22.37 3.05 12.81
CA GLY A 394 -22.77 1.71 13.26
C GLY A 394 -23.89 1.71 14.28
N VAL A 395 -23.90 0.68 15.12
CA VAL A 395 -24.88 0.47 16.19
C VAL A 395 -24.87 1.63 17.20
N GLY A 396 -26.05 2.02 17.69
CA GLY A 396 -26.19 3.09 18.67
C GLY A 396 -25.78 4.47 18.15
N GLY A 397 -25.57 4.65 16.85
CA GLY A 397 -25.12 5.91 16.25
C GLY A 397 -23.62 6.17 16.41
N GLU A 398 -22.82 5.19 16.85
CA GLU A 398 -21.35 5.31 16.94
C GLU A 398 -20.75 5.46 15.56
N THR A 399 -19.85 6.44 15.38
CA THR A 399 -19.14 6.62 14.12
C THR A 399 -17.80 5.89 14.15
N LEU A 400 -17.39 5.31 13.01
CA LEU A 400 -16.11 4.64 12.88
C LEU A 400 -14.94 5.57 13.26
N LYS A 401 -15.05 6.84 12.89
CA LYS A 401 -14.06 7.87 13.23
C LYS A 401 -13.93 8.09 14.74
N ASN A 402 -15.04 8.10 15.48
CA ASN A 402 -15.01 8.23 16.95
C ASN A 402 -14.43 6.98 17.59
N LYS A 403 -14.86 5.79 17.15
CA LYS A 403 -14.33 4.52 17.64
C LYS A 403 -12.82 4.45 17.46
N TRP A 404 -12.31 4.94 16.35
CA TRP A 404 -10.89 4.93 16.01
C TRP A 404 -10.11 6.18 16.44
N GLN A 405 -10.67 7.03 17.28
CA GLN A 405 -10.00 8.26 17.75
C GLN A 405 -8.65 8.02 18.44
N HIS A 406 -8.45 6.83 19.03
CA HIS A 406 -7.20 6.41 19.68
C HIS A 406 -6.37 5.42 18.83
N GLY A 407 -6.78 5.22 17.58
CA GLY A 407 -6.19 4.28 16.62
C GLY A 407 -7.19 3.25 16.14
N PRO A 408 -6.93 2.64 14.96
CA PRO A 408 -7.85 1.67 14.39
C PRO A 408 -7.90 0.39 15.23
N THR A 409 -9.09 -0.05 15.55
CA THR A 409 -9.38 -1.35 16.17
C THR A 409 -10.17 -2.20 15.20
N THR A 410 -9.74 -3.44 15.01
CA THR A 410 -10.37 -4.41 14.11
C THR A 410 -10.17 -5.81 14.66
N TYR A 411 -11.01 -6.75 14.29
CA TYR A 411 -10.74 -8.17 14.43
C TYR A 411 -10.23 -8.74 13.12
N LEU A 412 -9.03 -9.31 13.13
CA LEU A 412 -8.32 -9.85 11.96
C LEU A 412 -8.04 -8.82 10.84
N GLY A 413 -8.27 -7.53 11.04
CA GLY A 413 -8.26 -6.54 9.95
C GLY A 413 -9.44 -6.66 8.98
N LEU A 414 -10.46 -7.45 9.33
CA LEU A 414 -11.60 -7.82 8.48
C LEU A 414 -12.93 -7.26 8.99
N GLY A 415 -13.12 -7.12 10.30
CA GLY A 415 -14.36 -6.59 10.88
C GLY A 415 -14.10 -5.63 12.01
N VAL A 416 -15.14 -4.89 12.42
CA VAL A 416 -15.12 -3.86 13.49
C VAL A 416 -16.29 -4.10 14.43
N ALA A 417 -16.05 -4.20 15.73
CA ALA A 417 -17.10 -4.37 16.73
C ALA A 417 -18.02 -3.14 16.77
N GLY A 418 -19.33 -3.35 16.83
CA GLY A 418 -20.34 -2.29 16.72
C GLY A 418 -20.70 -1.87 15.29
N PHE A 419 -20.12 -2.56 14.26
CA PHE A 419 -20.40 -2.32 12.85
C PHE A 419 -20.78 -3.63 12.17
N PRO A 420 -21.98 -4.15 12.41
CA PRO A 420 -22.41 -5.43 11.86
C PRO A 420 -22.36 -5.42 10.32
N ASN A 421 -21.96 -6.53 9.70
CA ASN A 421 -21.91 -6.69 8.25
C ASN A 421 -20.99 -5.69 7.52
N LEU A 422 -20.13 -4.96 8.25
CA LEU A 422 -19.05 -4.16 7.68
C LEU A 422 -17.80 -5.03 7.56
N LEU A 423 -17.31 -5.22 6.33
CA LEU A 423 -16.06 -5.94 6.08
C LEU A 423 -15.01 -4.99 5.48
N LEU A 424 -13.76 -5.20 5.87
CA LEU A 424 -12.61 -4.45 5.38
C LEU A 424 -11.71 -5.40 4.57
N ILE A 425 -11.24 -4.96 3.40
CA ILE A 425 -10.21 -5.68 2.65
C ILE A 425 -8.89 -4.96 2.82
N ALA A 426 -7.86 -5.69 3.25
CA ALA A 426 -6.54 -5.18 3.62
C ALA A 426 -6.57 -4.10 4.72
N GLY A 427 -7.48 -4.27 5.71
CA GLY A 427 -7.64 -3.34 6.84
C GLY A 427 -6.46 -3.36 7.81
N SER A 428 -6.44 -2.40 8.73
CA SER A 428 -5.49 -2.35 9.85
C SER A 428 -5.57 -3.63 10.69
N GLY A 429 -4.42 -4.16 11.12
CA GLY A 429 -4.35 -5.45 11.83
C GLY A 429 -4.24 -6.67 10.91
N SER A 430 -4.14 -6.47 9.59
CA SER A 430 -3.77 -7.51 8.61
C SER A 430 -2.34 -7.28 8.08
N PRO A 431 -1.71 -8.25 7.38
CA PRO A 431 -0.39 -8.07 6.77
C PRO A 431 -0.31 -6.88 5.82
N SER A 432 -1.37 -6.65 5.02
CA SER A 432 -1.53 -5.45 4.20
C SER A 432 -0.21 -5.05 3.49
N VAL A 433 0.23 -3.83 3.71
CA VAL A 433 1.40 -3.21 3.06
C VAL A 433 2.76 -3.85 3.37
N LEU A 434 2.85 -4.77 4.31
CA LEU A 434 4.08 -5.52 4.60
C LEU A 434 4.25 -6.76 3.72
N ALA A 435 3.23 -7.09 2.93
CA ALA A 435 3.21 -8.23 2.04
C ALA A 435 2.93 -7.81 0.59
N ASN A 436 3.02 -8.77 -0.34
CA ASN A 436 2.44 -8.59 -1.68
C ASN A 436 0.94 -8.37 -1.53
N MET A 437 0.51 -7.15 -1.87
CA MET A 437 -0.88 -6.74 -1.69
C MET A 437 -1.86 -7.64 -2.44
N VAL A 438 -1.50 -8.15 -3.63
CA VAL A 438 -2.40 -9.02 -4.40
C VAL A 438 -2.63 -10.34 -3.68
N THR A 439 -1.56 -10.98 -3.18
CA THR A 439 -1.67 -12.22 -2.39
C THR A 439 -2.52 -12.01 -1.12
N ALA A 440 -2.29 -10.92 -0.39
CA ALA A 440 -3.06 -10.59 0.80
C ALA A 440 -4.54 -10.28 0.48
N ILE A 441 -4.80 -9.58 -0.62
CA ILE A 441 -6.15 -9.27 -1.09
C ILE A 441 -6.90 -10.55 -1.47
N GLU A 442 -6.26 -11.46 -2.20
CA GLU A 442 -6.89 -12.72 -2.60
C GLU A 442 -7.31 -13.54 -1.38
N GLN A 443 -6.46 -13.66 -0.37
CA GLN A 443 -6.79 -14.36 0.87
C GLN A 443 -7.99 -13.71 1.59
N HIS A 444 -8.03 -12.37 1.69
CA HIS A 444 -9.15 -11.67 2.32
C HIS A 444 -10.45 -11.84 1.56
N VAL A 445 -10.41 -11.75 0.23
CA VAL A 445 -11.59 -11.89 -0.64
C VAL A 445 -12.13 -13.32 -0.58
N GLU A 446 -11.25 -14.32 -0.60
CA GLU A 446 -11.61 -15.73 -0.46
C GLU A 446 -12.29 -15.97 0.89
N TRP A 447 -11.68 -15.53 1.99
CA TRP A 447 -12.23 -15.67 3.34
C TRP A 447 -13.58 -14.94 3.50
N ALA A 448 -13.71 -13.72 2.99
CA ALA A 448 -14.97 -12.97 3.03
C ALA A 448 -16.08 -13.66 2.23
N ALA A 449 -15.75 -14.18 1.04
CA ALA A 449 -16.70 -14.90 0.21
C ALA A 449 -17.16 -16.22 0.86
N GLU A 450 -16.26 -16.95 1.50
CA GLU A 450 -16.57 -18.16 2.28
C GLU A 450 -17.45 -17.83 3.49
N LEU A 451 -17.16 -16.75 4.20
CA LEU A 451 -17.99 -16.25 5.29
C LEU A 451 -19.44 -15.98 4.84
N LEU A 452 -19.62 -15.25 3.74
CA LEU A 452 -20.96 -14.94 3.23
C LEU A 452 -21.71 -16.23 2.81
N GLY A 453 -20.99 -17.18 2.22
CA GLY A 453 -21.51 -18.50 1.90
C GLY A 453 -21.93 -19.30 3.14
N TYR A 454 -21.11 -19.28 4.18
CA TYR A 454 -21.40 -19.90 5.47
C TYR A 454 -22.65 -19.30 6.12
N MET A 455 -22.74 -17.97 6.19
CA MET A 455 -23.89 -17.27 6.75
C MET A 455 -25.18 -17.65 6.01
N SER A 456 -25.14 -17.62 4.67
CA SER A 456 -26.29 -17.99 3.83
C SER A 456 -26.75 -19.43 4.08
N SER A 457 -25.82 -20.39 4.21
CA SER A 457 -26.13 -21.80 4.41
C SER A 457 -26.70 -22.11 5.81
N HIS A 458 -26.35 -21.27 6.80
CA HIS A 458 -26.79 -21.45 8.19
C HIS A 458 -27.97 -20.52 8.58
N GLY A 459 -28.39 -19.64 7.68
CA GLY A 459 -29.51 -18.71 7.90
C GLY A 459 -29.18 -17.54 8.81
N TYR A 460 -27.90 -17.11 8.85
CA TYR A 460 -27.48 -15.93 9.57
C TYR A 460 -27.64 -14.66 8.72
N ASP A 461 -28.16 -13.60 9.32
CA ASP A 461 -28.38 -12.30 8.68
C ASP A 461 -27.29 -11.28 9.02
N THR A 462 -26.66 -11.42 10.20
CA THR A 462 -25.64 -10.48 10.67
C THR A 462 -24.42 -11.18 11.23
N ILE A 463 -23.27 -10.51 11.05
CA ILE A 463 -22.00 -10.86 11.66
C ILE A 463 -21.31 -9.58 12.15
N GLU A 464 -20.78 -9.61 13.36
CA GLU A 464 -19.90 -8.56 13.88
C GLU A 464 -18.86 -9.17 14.82
N PRO A 465 -17.64 -8.61 14.93
CA PRO A 465 -16.70 -9.03 15.97
C PRO A 465 -17.26 -8.82 17.37
N ALA A 466 -17.04 -9.77 18.27
CA ALA A 466 -17.17 -9.50 19.70
C ALA A 466 -16.08 -8.52 20.14
N GLN A 467 -16.40 -7.60 21.05
CA GLN A 467 -15.45 -6.57 21.51
C GLN A 467 -14.18 -7.20 22.11
N GLU A 468 -14.33 -8.29 22.87
CA GLU A 468 -13.21 -9.00 23.49
C GLU A 468 -12.28 -9.63 22.45
N ALA A 469 -12.82 -10.09 21.31
CA ALA A 469 -12.03 -10.65 20.22
C ALA A 469 -11.27 -9.55 19.47
N GLU A 470 -11.92 -8.40 19.23
CA GLU A 470 -11.27 -7.21 18.66
C GLU A 470 -10.12 -6.73 19.54
N ASP A 471 -10.37 -6.53 20.84
CA ASP A 471 -9.37 -6.08 21.81
C ASP A 471 -8.19 -7.05 21.91
N GLY A 472 -8.48 -8.36 21.95
CA GLY A 472 -7.46 -9.42 21.97
C GLY A 472 -6.60 -9.43 20.70
N TRP A 473 -7.20 -9.19 19.54
CA TRP A 473 -6.47 -9.10 18.28
C TRP A 473 -5.57 -7.86 18.21
N VAL A 474 -6.09 -6.69 18.63
CA VAL A 474 -5.31 -5.45 18.70
C VAL A 474 -4.11 -5.61 19.65
N ALA A 475 -4.31 -6.22 20.81
CA ALA A 475 -3.22 -6.52 21.75
C ALA A 475 -2.17 -7.43 21.11
N HIS A 476 -2.60 -8.49 20.42
CA HIS A 476 -1.71 -9.42 19.72
C HIS A 476 -0.89 -8.73 18.62
N VAL A 477 -1.52 -7.87 17.79
CA VAL A 477 -0.83 -7.11 16.73
C VAL A 477 0.26 -6.22 17.32
N ASN A 478 -0.04 -5.52 18.42
CA ASN A 478 0.91 -4.64 19.10
C ASN A 478 2.05 -5.43 19.77
N GLU A 479 1.75 -6.57 20.40
CA GLU A 479 2.75 -7.46 20.97
C GLU A 479 3.72 -7.95 19.91
N MET A 480 3.22 -8.49 18.79
CA MET A 480 4.06 -8.97 17.69
C MET A 480 4.94 -7.86 17.12
N ALA A 481 4.40 -6.65 16.94
CA ALA A 481 5.17 -5.51 16.48
C ALA A 481 6.32 -5.14 17.45
N SER A 482 6.11 -5.28 18.76
CA SER A 482 7.10 -4.94 19.78
C SER A 482 8.37 -5.79 19.71
N TYR A 483 8.31 -6.98 19.11
CA TYR A 483 9.47 -7.87 18.89
C TYR A 483 10.28 -7.52 17.65
N THR A 484 9.96 -6.43 16.98
CA THR A 484 10.57 -6.03 15.70
C THR A 484 11.13 -4.62 15.75
N VAL A 485 11.91 -4.25 14.74
CA VAL A 485 12.42 -2.88 14.59
C VAL A 485 11.39 -1.88 14.05
N PHE A 486 10.21 -2.32 13.59
CA PHE A 486 9.21 -1.45 12.97
C PHE A 486 8.73 -0.28 13.84
N PRO A 487 8.42 -0.45 15.15
CA PRO A 487 7.96 0.64 15.99
C PRO A 487 9.02 1.71 16.28
N LYS A 488 10.31 1.43 15.98
CA LYS A 488 11.44 2.33 16.26
C LYS A 488 11.55 3.51 15.29
N ALA A 489 10.68 3.60 14.27
CA ALA A 489 10.68 4.70 13.33
C ALA A 489 9.34 5.43 13.32
N ALA A 490 9.39 6.77 13.27
CA ALA A 490 8.23 7.59 12.96
C ALA A 490 7.87 7.41 11.47
N SER A 491 7.14 6.35 11.16
CA SER A 491 6.74 5.95 9.81
C SER A 491 5.23 6.12 9.59
N TRP A 492 4.81 6.07 8.32
CA TRP A 492 3.38 6.03 7.99
C TRP A 492 2.70 4.72 8.44
N TYR A 493 3.45 3.65 8.71
CA TYR A 493 2.95 2.44 9.37
C TYR A 493 2.40 2.74 10.77
N MET A 494 2.96 3.77 11.41
CA MET A 494 2.56 4.27 12.73
C MET A 494 1.57 5.44 12.65
N GLY A 495 1.20 5.92 11.46
CA GLY A 495 0.43 7.17 11.31
C GLY A 495 1.23 8.45 11.60
N ALA A 496 2.55 8.36 11.79
CA ALA A 496 3.39 9.46 12.24
C ALA A 496 3.59 10.58 11.20
N ASN A 497 3.22 10.36 9.95
CA ASN A 497 3.26 11.35 8.89
C ASN A 497 2.03 12.27 8.86
N ILE A 498 1.00 11.99 9.67
CA ILE A 498 -0.23 12.78 9.76
C ILE A 498 -0.27 13.51 11.10
N PRO A 499 -0.25 14.86 11.12
CA PRO A 499 -0.35 15.62 12.35
C PRO A 499 -1.62 15.28 13.16
N GLY A 500 -1.45 14.96 14.44
CA GLY A 500 -2.55 14.64 15.35
C GLY A 500 -3.13 13.23 15.23
N LYS A 501 -2.68 12.42 14.28
CA LYS A 501 -3.08 11.01 14.19
C LYS A 501 -2.42 10.19 15.31
N PRO A 502 -3.15 9.28 15.98
CA PRO A 502 -2.55 8.35 16.94
C PRO A 502 -1.40 7.57 16.33
N GLN A 503 -0.28 7.49 17.07
CA GLN A 503 0.90 6.75 16.62
C GLN A 503 0.83 5.30 17.11
N ILE A 504 0.20 4.45 16.31
CA ILE A 504 0.00 3.03 16.57
C ILE A 504 0.47 2.26 15.35
N PHE A 505 1.18 1.15 15.56
CA PHE A 505 1.57 0.27 14.46
C PHE A 505 0.33 -0.43 13.89
N MET A 506 0.00 -0.14 12.63
CA MET A 506 -1.28 -0.53 12.03
C MET A 506 -1.24 -1.87 11.27
N PRO A 507 -0.15 -2.27 10.57
CA PRO A 507 -0.10 -3.57 9.90
C PRO A 507 0.15 -4.74 10.87
N TYR A 508 -0.09 -5.97 10.44
CA TYR A 508 0.29 -7.18 11.17
C TYR A 508 1.67 -7.71 10.70
N VAL A 509 2.63 -7.84 11.62
CA VAL A 509 4.01 -8.24 11.29
C VAL A 509 4.24 -9.76 11.26
N GLY A 510 3.30 -10.57 11.72
CA GLY A 510 3.45 -12.03 11.77
C GLY A 510 3.51 -12.72 10.40
N GLY A 511 3.36 -11.95 9.31
CA GLY A 511 3.44 -12.46 7.94
C GLY A 511 2.15 -13.13 7.45
N CYS A 512 2.11 -13.42 6.13
CA CYS A 512 0.92 -13.98 5.49
C CYS A 512 0.55 -15.37 6.01
N VAL A 513 1.53 -16.25 6.22
CA VAL A 513 1.30 -17.65 6.62
C VAL A 513 0.61 -17.75 7.97
N GLU A 514 1.15 -17.10 9.00
CA GLU A 514 0.57 -17.12 10.33
C GLU A 514 -0.78 -16.39 10.38
N TYR A 515 -0.93 -15.33 9.58
CA TYR A 515 -2.19 -14.63 9.48
C TYR A 515 -3.29 -15.50 8.84
N GLU A 516 -3.00 -16.13 7.69
CA GLU A 516 -3.94 -17.04 7.01
C GLU A 516 -4.32 -18.21 7.91
N LYS A 517 -3.36 -18.80 8.63
CA LYS A 517 -3.62 -19.85 9.62
C LYS A 517 -4.61 -19.39 10.70
N LYS A 518 -4.41 -18.18 11.26
CA LYS A 518 -5.34 -17.62 12.27
C LYS A 518 -6.73 -17.37 11.69
N CYS A 519 -6.83 -16.85 10.48
CA CYS A 519 -8.11 -16.66 9.79
C CYS A 519 -8.84 -18.01 9.57
N ASN A 520 -8.09 -19.03 9.14
CA ASN A 520 -8.64 -20.37 8.91
C ASN A 520 -9.09 -21.03 10.23
N GLU A 521 -8.30 -20.93 11.30
CA GLU A 521 -8.71 -21.43 12.62
C GLU A 521 -10.00 -20.79 13.13
N VAL A 522 -10.20 -19.49 12.86
CA VAL A 522 -11.44 -18.77 13.19
C VAL A 522 -12.61 -19.30 12.37
N ALA A 523 -12.42 -19.49 11.06
CA ALA A 523 -13.45 -20.01 10.18
C ALA A 523 -13.85 -21.46 10.51
N GLU A 524 -12.87 -22.35 10.73
CA GLU A 524 -13.07 -23.76 11.10
C GLU A 524 -13.85 -23.92 12.43
N LYS A 525 -13.73 -22.98 13.34
CA LYS A 525 -14.48 -22.92 14.61
C LYS A 525 -15.82 -22.18 14.48
N GLY A 526 -16.38 -22.11 13.28
CA GLY A 526 -17.66 -21.44 13.01
C GLY A 526 -17.59 -19.92 13.17
N TYR A 527 -16.48 -19.32 12.74
CA TYR A 527 -16.16 -17.91 12.85
C TYR A 527 -16.09 -17.42 14.30
N SER A 528 -15.35 -18.17 15.12
CA SER A 528 -15.14 -17.83 16.54
C SER A 528 -14.58 -16.41 16.72
N GLY A 529 -15.05 -15.71 17.75
CA GLY A 529 -14.74 -14.28 17.97
C GLY A 529 -15.67 -13.33 17.21
N PHE A 530 -16.50 -13.86 16.29
CA PHE A 530 -17.63 -13.13 15.73
C PHE A 530 -18.96 -13.58 16.36
N VAL A 531 -19.91 -12.67 16.42
CA VAL A 531 -21.30 -12.92 16.81
C VAL A 531 -22.13 -12.99 15.54
N LEU A 532 -22.64 -14.19 15.23
CA LEU A 532 -23.54 -14.43 14.10
C LEU A 532 -24.99 -14.53 14.59
N ARG A 533 -25.93 -13.88 13.90
CA ARG A 533 -27.37 -13.86 14.25
C ARG A 533 -28.23 -14.03 13.01
#